data_ea11a150cb45ffd9bb1d72637d42f29f
#
_entry.id   ea11a150cb45ffd9bb1d72637d42f29f
#
_cell.length_a   1.000
_cell.length_b   1.000
_cell.length_c   1.000
_cell.angle_alpha   90.00
_cell.angle_beta   90.00
_cell.angle_gamma   90.00
#
_symmetry.space_group_name_H-M   'P 1'
#
loop_
_entity.id
_entity.type
_entity.pdbx_description
1 polymer ?
#
loop_
_entity_poly.entity_id
_entity_poly.type
_entity_poly.pdbx_seq_one_letter_code
_entity_poly.pdbx_strand_id
1 'polypeptide(L)'
;TWQRFAKLFTSFGYTPIIRYPVVARWRQDTDFVQASIYDFQPYVVTGEVAPPANPLVVPQFCLRFNDIDNVGITGAHYTGFVMIGQHAFQPPEKYDQPKYFRDIHQWLIQGLGLKNKDITFHEDAWAGGGNSGPSMEFFSGGLELGNQVYMSYTNTDDGFKQLPLKVLD
;
A
#
# COMPACT_ATOMS: atom_id res chain seq x y z
N THR A 1 -13.67 -9.11 -5.49
CA THR A 1 -12.48 -8.32 -5.87
C THR A 1 -11.21 -9.00 -5.36
N TRP A 2 -11.05 -9.28 -4.04
CA TRP A 2 -9.83 -9.86 -3.45
C TRP A 2 -9.38 -11.17 -4.11
N GLN A 3 -10.26 -12.14 -4.28
CA GLN A 3 -9.89 -13.44 -4.89
C GLN A 3 -9.31 -13.29 -6.30
N ARG A 4 -9.85 -12.37 -7.11
CA ARG A 4 -9.32 -12.07 -8.45
C ARG A 4 -7.95 -11.41 -8.38
N PHE A 5 -7.78 -10.45 -7.46
CA PHE A 5 -6.50 -9.79 -7.21
C PHE A 5 -5.43 -10.79 -6.78
N ALA A 6 -5.72 -11.58 -5.74
CA ALA A 6 -4.80 -12.59 -5.23
C ALA A 6 -4.40 -13.60 -6.30
N LYS A 7 -5.36 -14.10 -7.11
CA LYS A 7 -5.06 -15.03 -8.21
C LYS A 7 -4.14 -14.42 -9.26
N LEU A 8 -4.39 -13.16 -9.66
CA LEU A 8 -3.55 -12.48 -10.65
C LEU A 8 -2.15 -12.24 -10.09
N PHE A 9 -2.04 -11.72 -8.86
CA PHE A 9 -0.75 -11.44 -8.26
C PHE A 9 0.06 -12.70 -7.93
N THR A 10 -0.60 -13.81 -7.61
CA THR A 10 0.09 -15.10 -7.50
C THR A 10 0.76 -15.49 -8.81
N SER A 11 0.14 -15.22 -9.97
CA SER A 11 0.77 -15.47 -11.26
C SER A 11 1.96 -14.55 -11.56
N PHE A 12 2.08 -13.43 -10.87
CA PHE A 12 3.22 -12.50 -10.93
C PHE A 12 4.32 -12.81 -9.89
N GLY A 13 4.11 -13.85 -9.07
CA GLY A 13 5.07 -14.31 -8.06
C GLY A 13 4.87 -13.73 -6.65
N TYR A 14 3.73 -13.07 -6.38
CA TYR A 14 3.39 -12.62 -5.03
C TYR A 14 2.72 -13.72 -4.22
N THR A 15 2.96 -13.70 -2.92
CA THR A 15 2.31 -14.61 -1.97
C THR A 15 1.14 -13.91 -1.29
N PRO A 16 -0.11 -14.38 -1.46
CA PRO A 16 -1.23 -13.90 -0.66
C PRO A 16 -1.07 -14.28 0.80
N ILE A 17 -1.22 -13.32 1.71
CA ILE A 17 -1.18 -13.56 3.15
C ILE A 17 -2.50 -13.24 3.82
N ILE A 18 -2.67 -13.70 5.06
CA ILE A 18 -3.81 -13.38 5.92
C ILE A 18 -3.61 -11.96 6.46
N ARG A 19 -4.70 -11.19 6.55
CA ARG A 19 -4.71 -9.86 7.15
C ARG A 19 -4.32 -9.88 8.64
N TYR A 20 -3.72 -8.81 9.09
CA TYR A 20 -3.43 -8.56 10.49
C TYR A 20 -4.68 -8.09 11.25
N PRO A 21 -4.70 -8.18 12.59
CA PRO A 21 -5.74 -7.58 13.42
C PRO A 21 -5.81 -6.06 13.15
N VAL A 22 -7.02 -5.50 13.10
CA VAL A 22 -7.19 -4.06 12.90
C VAL A 22 -6.71 -3.23 14.10
N VAL A 23 -6.70 -3.81 15.30
CA VAL A 23 -6.10 -3.18 16.49
C VAL A 23 -4.59 -3.38 16.43
N ALA A 24 -3.87 -2.29 16.21
CA ALA A 24 -2.42 -2.27 15.93
C ALA A 24 -1.57 -2.32 17.23
N ARG A 25 -1.67 -3.39 18.00
CA ARG A 25 -0.99 -3.52 19.31
C ARG A 25 0.54 -3.52 19.25
N TRP A 26 1.12 -3.71 18.08
CA TRP A 26 2.58 -3.64 17.84
C TRP A 26 3.08 -2.20 17.59
N ARG A 27 2.16 -1.23 17.49
CA ARG A 27 2.46 0.20 17.27
C ARG A 27 2.19 1.01 18.53
N GLN A 28 2.90 2.13 18.67
CA GLN A 28 2.72 3.07 19.77
C GLN A 28 2.12 4.40 19.34
N ASP A 29 2.05 4.64 18.03
CA ASP A 29 1.61 5.90 17.41
C ASP A 29 0.15 5.87 16.95
N THR A 30 -0.49 4.71 16.95
CA THR A 30 -1.90 4.54 16.56
C THR A 30 -2.51 3.29 17.19
N ASP A 31 -3.81 3.33 17.47
CA ASP A 31 -4.58 2.20 17.97
C ASP A 31 -5.07 1.28 16.85
N PHE A 32 -5.23 1.80 15.62
CA PHE A 32 -5.83 1.07 14.52
C PHE A 32 -4.95 1.09 13.27
N VAL A 33 -5.02 0.00 12.51
CA VAL A 33 -4.46 -0.07 11.16
C VAL A 33 -5.26 0.84 10.23
N GLN A 34 -4.61 1.81 9.62
CA GLN A 34 -5.20 2.79 8.70
C GLN A 34 -4.81 2.56 7.23
N ALA A 35 -3.75 1.79 7.01
CA ALA A 35 -3.27 1.37 5.69
C ALA A 35 -2.56 0.02 5.82
N SER A 36 -2.50 -0.75 4.73
CA SER A 36 -1.90 -2.10 4.76
C SER A 36 -0.41 -2.10 5.15
N ILE A 37 0.31 -1.03 4.85
CA ILE A 37 1.72 -0.90 5.26
C ILE A 37 1.91 -0.86 6.77
N TYR A 38 0.90 -0.48 7.53
CA TYR A 38 0.96 -0.46 9.00
C TYR A 38 1.23 -1.84 9.61
N ASP A 39 0.85 -2.92 8.90
CA ASP A 39 1.14 -4.29 9.29
C ASP A 39 2.65 -4.57 9.38
N PHE A 40 3.45 -3.80 8.62
CA PHE A 40 4.89 -4.00 8.44
C PHE A 40 5.74 -2.90 9.07
N GLN A 41 5.11 -1.82 9.53
CA GLN A 41 5.79 -0.71 10.21
C GLN A 41 5.78 -0.91 11.73
N PRO A 42 6.89 -0.56 12.43
CA PRO A 42 8.17 -0.13 11.86
C PRO A 42 9.11 -1.29 11.52
N TYR A 43 8.91 -2.48 12.05
CA TYR A 43 9.92 -3.53 12.18
C TYR A 43 10.33 -4.20 10.86
N VAL A 44 9.38 -4.42 9.95
CA VAL A 44 9.69 -5.06 8.66
C VAL A 44 10.31 -4.04 7.69
N VAL A 45 9.80 -2.80 7.67
CA VAL A 45 10.34 -1.74 6.80
C VAL A 45 11.76 -1.33 7.19
N THR A 46 12.13 -1.46 8.47
CA THR A 46 13.50 -1.22 8.94
C THR A 46 14.43 -2.42 8.74
N GLY A 47 13.89 -3.58 8.38
CA GLY A 47 14.66 -4.80 8.23
C GLY A 47 14.95 -5.54 9.53
N GLU A 48 14.39 -5.10 10.67
CA GLU A 48 14.54 -5.75 11.97
C GLU A 48 13.84 -7.11 12.02
N VAL A 49 12.70 -7.23 11.32
CA VAL A 49 11.92 -8.46 11.22
C VAL A 49 11.73 -8.80 9.75
N ALA A 50 11.91 -10.07 9.41
CA ALA A 50 11.65 -10.54 8.05
C ALA A 50 10.15 -10.47 7.72
N PRO A 51 9.76 -10.10 6.50
CA PRO A 51 8.37 -10.17 6.07
C PRO A 51 7.88 -11.63 6.03
N PRO A 52 6.56 -11.88 6.24
CA PRO A 52 6.01 -13.24 6.18
C PRO A 52 6.12 -13.88 4.79
N ALA A 53 6.24 -13.06 3.76
CA ALA A 53 6.56 -13.43 2.38
C ALA A 53 7.09 -12.20 1.63
N ASN A 54 7.79 -12.40 0.50
CA ASN A 54 8.35 -11.28 -0.26
C ASN A 54 8.55 -11.64 -1.74
N PRO A 55 7.84 -11.01 -2.69
CA PRO A 55 6.78 -10.03 -2.47
C PRO A 55 5.47 -10.67 -1.98
N LEU A 56 4.58 -9.85 -1.43
CA LEU A 56 3.30 -10.32 -0.91
C LEU A 56 2.11 -9.41 -1.28
N VAL A 57 0.90 -9.94 -1.10
CA VAL A 57 -0.35 -9.19 -1.17
C VAL A 57 -1.25 -9.51 0.02
N VAL A 58 -1.99 -8.52 0.52
CA VAL A 58 -2.81 -8.64 1.72
C VAL A 58 -4.15 -7.90 1.60
N PRO A 59 -5.29 -8.48 2.05
CA PRO A 59 -6.59 -7.80 2.12
C PRO A 59 -6.78 -7.18 3.51
N GLN A 60 -6.06 -6.11 3.84
CA GLN A 60 -6.06 -5.54 5.18
C GLN A 60 -7.34 -4.75 5.47
N PHE A 61 -8.02 -5.09 6.58
CA PHE A 61 -9.12 -4.27 7.09
C PHE A 61 -8.55 -3.07 7.84
N CYS A 62 -8.99 -1.88 7.43
CA CYS A 62 -8.52 -0.59 7.93
C CYS A 62 -9.66 0.20 8.58
N LEU A 63 -9.31 1.03 9.57
CA LEU A 63 -10.22 2.00 10.17
C LEU A 63 -9.63 3.41 10.04
N ARG A 64 -10.45 4.34 9.55
CA ARG A 64 -10.14 5.78 9.48
C ARG A 64 -11.33 6.58 9.99
N PHE A 65 -11.07 7.56 10.84
CA PHE A 65 -12.10 8.41 11.45
C PHE A 65 -12.03 9.87 10.98
N ASN A 66 -11.03 10.22 10.19
CA ASN A 66 -11.04 11.48 9.44
C ASN A 66 -12.19 11.44 8.42
N ASP A 67 -12.74 12.61 8.12
CA ASP A 67 -13.90 12.78 7.22
C ASP A 67 -15.16 12.01 7.62
N ILE A 68 -15.32 11.69 8.90
CA ILE A 68 -16.47 10.92 9.41
C ILE A 68 -17.82 11.60 9.10
N ASP A 69 -17.85 12.91 9.04
CA ASP A 69 -19.06 13.69 8.70
C ASP A 69 -19.51 13.48 7.25
N ASN A 70 -18.64 12.97 6.39
CA ASN A 70 -18.94 12.65 5.00
C ASN A 70 -19.42 11.20 4.78
N VAL A 71 -19.31 10.35 5.82
CA VAL A 71 -19.75 8.95 5.76
C VAL A 71 -21.27 8.85 5.63
N GLY A 72 -21.73 8.13 4.62
CA GLY A 72 -23.15 7.99 4.29
C GLY A 72 -23.73 9.13 3.47
N ILE A 73 -22.98 10.22 3.21
CA ILE A 73 -23.39 11.36 2.41
C ILE A 73 -22.83 11.26 0.99
N THR A 74 -21.52 11.09 0.85
CA THR A 74 -20.83 11.13 -0.46
C THR A 74 -20.88 9.82 -1.21
N GLY A 75 -21.13 8.69 -0.51
CA GLY A 75 -20.98 7.35 -1.07
C GLY A 75 -19.53 6.90 -1.32
N ALA A 76 -18.56 7.75 -1.03
CA ALA A 76 -17.13 7.51 -1.24
C ALA A 76 -16.29 7.48 0.06
N HIS A 77 -16.90 7.85 1.20
CA HIS A 77 -16.23 7.87 2.51
C HIS A 77 -16.74 6.73 3.39
N TYR A 78 -15.82 5.98 3.97
CA TYR A 78 -16.10 4.85 4.84
C TYR A 78 -15.20 4.88 6.07
N THR A 79 -15.74 4.64 7.25
CA THR A 79 -14.97 4.50 8.48
C THR A 79 -14.17 3.19 8.49
N GLY A 80 -14.76 2.10 7.98
CA GLY A 80 -14.12 0.78 7.86
C GLY A 80 -14.14 0.29 6.41
N PHE A 81 -13.00 -0.19 5.92
CA PHE A 81 -12.85 -0.68 4.57
C PHE A 81 -11.72 -1.72 4.46
N VAL A 82 -11.69 -2.46 3.36
CA VAL A 82 -10.58 -3.37 3.04
C VAL A 82 -9.66 -2.69 2.04
N MET A 83 -8.42 -2.44 2.45
CA MET A 83 -7.34 -2.04 1.55
C MET A 83 -6.62 -3.27 1.02
N ILE A 84 -6.50 -3.38 -0.29
CA ILE A 84 -5.71 -4.43 -0.91
C ILE A 84 -4.30 -3.91 -1.07
N GLY A 85 -3.36 -4.46 -0.29
CA GLY A 85 -1.95 -4.07 -0.32
C GLY A 85 -1.13 -4.95 -1.26
N GLN A 86 -0.21 -4.32 -1.97
CA GLN A 86 0.87 -4.94 -2.76
C GLN A 86 2.19 -4.52 -2.15
N HIS A 87 2.95 -5.45 -1.57
CA HIS A 87 4.17 -5.11 -0.84
C HIS A 87 5.37 -5.90 -1.30
N ALA A 88 6.52 -5.21 -1.30
CA ALA A 88 7.84 -5.81 -1.48
C ALA A 88 8.87 -5.07 -0.62
N PHE A 89 9.83 -5.83 -0.06
CA PHE A 89 10.86 -5.34 0.84
C PHE A 89 12.20 -5.79 0.29
N GLN A 90 12.90 -4.92 -0.43
CA GLN A 90 14.09 -5.31 -1.18
C GLN A 90 15.30 -4.43 -0.86
N PRO A 91 16.51 -5.01 -0.85
CA PRO A 91 17.71 -4.20 -0.94
C PRO A 91 17.65 -3.32 -2.20
N PRO A 92 18.21 -2.08 -2.17
CA PRO A 92 18.09 -1.13 -3.27
C PRO A 92 18.49 -1.69 -4.65
N GLU A 93 19.50 -2.55 -4.70
CA GLU A 93 20.00 -3.15 -5.93
C GLU A 93 19.08 -4.23 -6.54
N LYS A 94 18.10 -4.72 -5.77
CA LYS A 94 17.12 -5.73 -6.22
C LYS A 94 15.71 -5.16 -6.38
N TYR A 95 15.53 -3.87 -6.12
CA TYR A 95 14.23 -3.23 -6.17
C TYR A 95 13.81 -2.90 -7.60
N ASP A 96 12.84 -3.65 -8.14
CA ASP A 96 12.34 -3.49 -9.51
C ASP A 96 11.03 -2.68 -9.54
N GLN A 97 11.15 -1.36 -9.33
CA GLN A 97 10.01 -0.45 -9.38
C GLN A 97 9.21 -0.53 -10.70
N PRO A 98 9.83 -0.61 -11.89
CA PRO A 98 9.10 -0.78 -13.14
C PRO A 98 8.25 -2.05 -13.18
N LYS A 99 8.74 -3.17 -12.61
CA LYS A 99 7.95 -4.40 -12.49
C LYS A 99 6.72 -4.19 -11.62
N TYR A 100 6.88 -3.60 -10.44
CA TYR A 100 5.78 -3.38 -9.50
C TYR A 100 4.70 -2.50 -10.10
N PHE A 101 5.09 -1.46 -10.83
CA PHE A 101 4.16 -0.59 -11.55
C PHE A 101 3.44 -1.34 -12.68
N ARG A 102 4.13 -2.17 -13.46
CA ARG A 102 3.48 -3.02 -14.49
C ARG A 102 2.48 -3.99 -13.88
N ASP A 103 2.79 -4.58 -12.73
CA ASP A 103 1.91 -5.54 -12.05
C ASP A 103 0.60 -4.88 -11.62
N ILE A 104 0.63 -3.69 -10.99
CA ILE A 104 -0.59 -2.96 -10.62
C ILE A 104 -1.33 -2.45 -11.84
N HIS A 105 -0.63 -2.00 -12.88
CA HIS A 105 -1.26 -1.60 -14.14
C HIS A 105 -2.02 -2.77 -14.79
N GLN A 106 -1.46 -3.98 -14.78
CA GLN A 106 -2.16 -5.18 -15.24
C GLN A 106 -3.42 -5.46 -14.42
N TRP A 107 -3.40 -5.21 -13.12
CA TRP A 107 -4.59 -5.30 -12.29
C TRP A 107 -5.68 -4.30 -12.72
N LEU A 108 -5.33 -3.05 -12.98
CA LEU A 108 -6.28 -2.04 -13.44
C LEU A 108 -6.95 -2.47 -14.76
N ILE A 109 -6.19 -3.03 -15.69
CA ILE A 109 -6.69 -3.46 -17.00
C ILE A 109 -7.42 -4.81 -16.92
N GLN A 110 -6.76 -5.86 -16.43
CA GLN A 110 -7.29 -7.23 -16.47
C GLN A 110 -8.20 -7.53 -15.29
N GLY A 111 -7.85 -7.01 -14.12
CA GLY A 111 -8.60 -7.25 -12.88
C GLY A 111 -9.86 -6.42 -12.77
N LEU A 112 -9.77 -5.12 -13.02
CA LEU A 112 -10.90 -4.18 -12.96
C LEU A 112 -11.58 -3.95 -14.31
N GLY A 113 -10.93 -4.29 -15.43
CA GLY A 113 -11.48 -4.12 -16.78
C GLY A 113 -11.43 -2.67 -17.28
N LEU A 114 -10.57 -1.84 -16.73
CA LEU A 114 -10.42 -0.46 -17.18
C LEU A 114 -9.69 -0.39 -18.53
N LYS A 115 -9.98 0.65 -19.30
CA LYS A 115 -9.24 0.92 -20.55
C LYS A 115 -8.09 1.87 -20.25
N ASN A 116 -6.95 1.71 -20.91
CA ASN A 116 -5.79 2.59 -20.73
C ASN A 116 -6.13 4.09 -20.82
N LYS A 117 -7.00 4.47 -21.75
CA LYS A 117 -7.41 5.86 -21.95
C LYS A 117 -8.25 6.45 -20.80
N ASP A 118 -8.78 5.59 -19.93
CA ASP A 118 -9.66 5.98 -18.81
C ASP A 118 -8.88 5.99 -17.47
N ILE A 119 -7.55 5.75 -17.51
CA ILE A 119 -6.68 5.76 -16.34
C ILE A 119 -5.78 7.01 -16.43
N THR A 120 -5.70 7.74 -15.32
CA THR A 120 -4.76 8.85 -15.14
C THR A 120 -3.80 8.51 -14.01
N PHE A 121 -2.51 8.80 -14.20
CA PHE A 121 -1.47 8.65 -13.20
C PHE A 121 -0.97 10.03 -12.77
N HIS A 122 -0.80 10.21 -11.46
CA HIS A 122 -0.20 11.42 -10.88
C HIS A 122 1.02 11.02 -10.05
N GLU A 123 2.14 11.68 -10.29
CA GLU A 123 3.29 11.61 -9.40
C GLU A 123 3.04 12.47 -8.17
N ASP A 124 3.38 11.93 -6.99
CA ASP A 124 3.25 12.62 -5.72
C ASP A 124 4.34 12.13 -4.75
N ALA A 125 4.31 12.66 -3.53
CA ALA A 125 5.12 12.25 -2.41
C ALA A 125 4.22 11.87 -1.24
N TRP A 126 4.43 10.67 -0.71
CA TRP A 126 3.66 10.15 0.42
C TRP A 126 4.49 10.14 1.70
N ALA A 127 3.83 10.44 2.83
CA ALA A 127 4.38 10.27 4.17
C ALA A 127 3.31 9.73 5.12
N GLY A 128 3.65 8.69 5.88
CA GLY A 128 2.73 8.06 6.83
C GLY A 128 3.44 7.05 7.72
N GLY A 129 2.96 6.90 8.96
CA GLY A 129 3.49 5.94 9.92
C GLY A 129 4.99 6.07 10.21
N GLY A 130 5.55 7.28 10.09
CA GLY A 130 6.97 7.54 10.30
C GLY A 130 7.88 7.30 9.09
N ASN A 131 7.32 6.96 7.94
CA ASN A 131 8.08 6.74 6.71
C ASN A 131 7.59 7.62 5.57
N SER A 132 8.40 7.75 4.51
CA SER A 132 8.06 8.55 3.34
C SER A 132 8.77 8.05 2.07
N GLY A 133 8.26 8.50 0.92
CA GLY A 133 8.85 8.24 -0.38
C GLY A 133 8.02 8.83 -1.52
N PRO A 134 8.56 8.81 -2.75
CA PRO A 134 7.77 9.14 -3.93
C PRO A 134 6.59 8.18 -4.07
N SER A 135 5.49 8.66 -4.63
CA SER A 135 4.31 7.86 -4.91
C SER A 135 3.79 8.07 -6.33
N MET A 136 2.99 7.12 -6.78
CA MET A 136 2.25 7.19 -8.02
C MET A 136 0.79 6.88 -7.70
N GLU A 137 -0.07 7.86 -7.88
CA GLU A 137 -1.51 7.74 -7.70
C GLU A 137 -2.18 7.36 -9.01
N PHE A 138 -3.26 6.58 -8.96
CA PHE A 138 -4.02 6.19 -10.15
C PHE A 138 -5.51 6.44 -9.98
N PHE A 139 -6.06 7.10 -11.01
CA PHE A 139 -7.45 7.57 -11.06
C PHE A 139 -8.18 6.98 -12.25
N SER A 140 -9.50 6.87 -12.13
CA SER A 140 -10.39 6.66 -13.26
C SER A 140 -11.68 7.44 -13.05
N GLY A 141 -12.05 8.24 -14.05
CA GLY A 141 -13.24 9.09 -13.97
C GLY A 141 -13.22 10.10 -12.82
N GLY A 142 -12.04 10.55 -12.40
CA GLY A 142 -11.84 11.48 -11.28
C GLY A 142 -11.85 10.80 -9.89
N LEU A 143 -12.07 9.49 -9.82
CA LEU A 143 -12.00 8.73 -8.57
C LEU A 143 -10.60 8.13 -8.41
N GLU A 144 -9.96 8.38 -7.28
CA GLU A 144 -8.73 7.70 -6.88
C GLU A 144 -9.03 6.22 -6.62
N LEU A 145 -8.30 5.34 -7.30
CA LEU A 145 -8.42 3.89 -7.15
C LEU A 145 -7.39 3.35 -6.16
N GLY A 146 -6.31 4.09 -5.98
CA GLY A 146 -5.21 3.75 -5.09
C GLY A 146 -3.92 4.43 -5.52
N ASN A 147 -2.85 4.07 -4.83
CA ASN A 147 -1.51 4.55 -5.12
C ASN A 147 -0.47 3.43 -4.96
N GLN A 148 0.71 3.65 -5.48
CA GLN A 148 1.92 2.92 -5.11
C GLN A 148 2.90 3.88 -4.45
N VAL A 149 3.38 3.53 -3.27
CA VAL A 149 4.43 4.28 -2.57
C VAL A 149 5.75 3.53 -2.69
N TYR A 150 6.77 4.24 -3.13
CA TYR A 150 8.15 3.73 -3.24
C TYR A 150 8.94 4.24 -2.03
N MET A 151 8.60 3.69 -0.88
CA MET A 151 9.08 4.13 0.42
C MET A 151 10.60 3.93 0.53
N SER A 152 11.30 5.00 0.88
CA SER A 152 12.76 5.03 0.91
C SER A 152 13.34 5.66 2.16
N TYR A 153 12.52 6.32 2.98
CA TYR A 153 13.00 7.12 4.11
C TYR A 153 12.20 6.84 5.39
N THR A 154 12.90 6.92 6.51
CA THR A 154 12.31 7.13 7.84
C THR A 154 12.34 8.62 8.14
N ASN A 155 11.22 9.17 8.61
CA ASN A 155 11.11 10.55 9.04
C ASN A 155 11.64 10.67 10.47
N THR A 156 12.48 11.66 10.74
CA THR A 156 13.07 11.96 12.05
C THR A 156 12.89 13.44 12.36
N ASP A 157 13.11 13.85 13.60
CA ASP A 157 13.03 15.26 14.00
C ASP A 157 14.07 16.13 13.26
N ASP A 158 15.19 15.53 12.85
CA ASP A 158 16.26 16.21 12.11
C ASP A 158 16.12 16.11 10.57
N GLY A 159 15.00 15.51 10.06
CA GLY A 159 14.75 15.34 8.63
C GLY A 159 14.51 13.88 8.21
N PHE A 160 15.16 13.44 7.13
CA PHE A 160 14.95 12.12 6.54
C PHE A 160 16.20 11.26 6.66
N LYS A 161 16.00 10.01 7.12
CA LYS A 161 17.04 8.98 7.12
C LYS A 161 16.68 7.91 6.09
N GLN A 162 17.62 7.54 5.24
CA GLN A 162 17.40 6.49 4.25
C GLN A 162 17.15 5.14 4.93
N LEU A 163 16.13 4.42 4.50
CA LEU A 163 15.85 3.05 4.90
C LEU A 163 16.93 2.09 4.35
N PRO A 164 17.25 1.03 5.08
CA PRO A 164 18.15 -0.03 4.57
C PRO A 164 17.52 -0.83 3.43
N LEU A 165 16.20 -0.89 3.39
CA LEU A 165 15.40 -1.52 2.33
C LEU A 165 14.67 -0.44 1.53
N LYS A 166 14.41 -0.71 0.26
CA LYS A 166 13.36 -0.04 -0.51
C LYS A 166 12.08 -0.85 -0.37
N VAL A 167 11.00 -0.16 -0.04
CA VAL A 167 9.72 -0.79 0.27
C VAL A 167 8.67 -0.33 -0.74
N LEU A 168 7.97 -1.30 -1.31
CA LEU A 168 6.75 -1.07 -2.08
C LEU A 168 5.54 -1.16 -1.15
N ASP A 169 4.68 -0.17 -1.23
CA ASP A 169 3.37 -0.15 -0.60
C ASP A 169 2.30 0.19 -1.62
#